data_712ae8c4dc7a7a3030326a53c1acc959
#
_entry.id   712ae8c4dc7a7a3030326a53c1acc959
#
_cell.length_a   1.000
_cell.length_b   1.000
_cell.length_c   1.000
_cell.angle_alpha   90.00
_cell.angle_beta   90.00
_cell.angle_gamma   90.00
#
_symmetry.space_group_name_H-M   'P 1'
#
loop_
_entity.id
_entity.type
_entity.pdbx_description
1 polymer ?
#
loop_
_entity_poly.entity_id
_entity_poly.type
_entity_poly.pdbx_seq_one_letter_code
_entity_poly.pdbx_strand_id
1 'polypeptide(L)'
;MKQLDRRTVLRGVGTAITLPWLEAMMPVSRASALKDEKPVRMLFMMVPNGIHMADWTPGTEGTSFELPATLQVLAKHRKSMNIFTGLTLDGARDHGDGPGDHARSGASFLTGAHPKKTDGADIKNGISIDQVAAQGLGHKTRFASLELGMEGSSQSGNCDSGYSCAYSSNLAWRNESSPLPSLMNGVISA
;
A
#
# COMPACT_ATOMS: atom_id res chain seq x y z
N MET A 1 7.59 -8.04 59.45
CA MET A 1 7.56 -8.17 57.94
C MET A 1 6.21 -8.79 57.60
N LYS A 2 5.37 -8.08 56.80
CA LYS A 2 4.10 -8.67 56.28
C LYS A 2 4.47 -9.68 55.18
N GLN A 3 4.11 -10.94 55.39
CA GLN A 3 4.24 -11.97 54.33
C GLN A 3 3.31 -11.61 53.17
N LEU A 4 3.86 -11.57 51.96
CA LEU A 4 3.10 -11.41 50.73
C LEU A 4 2.33 -12.69 50.46
N ASP A 5 1.02 -12.58 50.28
CA ASP A 5 0.15 -13.71 49.93
C ASP A 5 0.49 -14.23 48.53
N ARG A 6 0.57 -15.57 48.36
CA ARG A 6 0.84 -16.27 47.11
C ARG A 6 -0.02 -15.75 45.97
N ARG A 7 -1.26 -15.40 46.23
CA ARG A 7 -2.22 -14.86 45.25
C ARG A 7 -1.81 -13.48 44.72
N THR A 8 -1.25 -12.64 45.59
CA THR A 8 -0.71 -11.32 45.19
C THR A 8 0.52 -11.46 44.31
N VAL A 9 1.41 -12.41 44.62
CA VAL A 9 2.59 -12.71 43.79
C VAL A 9 2.18 -13.24 42.42
N LEU A 10 1.26 -14.20 42.35
CA LEU A 10 0.78 -14.77 41.08
C LEU A 10 0.04 -13.75 40.23
N ARG A 11 -0.75 -12.84 40.82
CA ARG A 11 -1.39 -11.75 40.08
C ARG A 11 -0.36 -10.75 39.55
N GLY A 12 0.66 -10.42 40.31
CA GLY A 12 1.76 -9.54 39.88
C GLY A 12 2.55 -10.13 38.71
N VAL A 13 2.90 -11.42 38.81
CA VAL A 13 3.63 -12.14 37.74
C VAL A 13 2.74 -12.31 36.51
N GLY A 14 1.45 -12.64 36.67
CA GLY A 14 0.51 -12.77 35.56
C GLY A 14 0.32 -11.45 34.80
N THR A 15 0.22 -10.33 35.49
CA THR A 15 0.13 -9.00 34.86
C THR A 15 1.42 -8.61 34.14
N ALA A 16 2.59 -8.99 34.66
CA ALA A 16 3.87 -8.72 34.01
C ALA A 16 4.06 -9.53 32.70
N ILE A 17 3.49 -10.74 32.63
CA ILE A 17 3.57 -11.60 31.43
C ILE A 17 2.56 -11.12 30.33
N THR A 18 1.44 -10.53 30.74
CA THR A 18 0.38 -10.09 29.80
C THR A 18 0.54 -8.65 29.34
N LEU A 19 1.40 -7.86 29.97
CA LEU A 19 1.73 -6.52 29.47
C LEU A 19 2.60 -6.65 28.22
N PRO A 20 2.12 -6.24 27.05
CA PRO A 20 3.00 -6.12 25.90
C PRO A 20 4.14 -5.15 26.24
N TRP A 21 5.32 -5.44 25.80
CA TRP A 21 6.47 -4.54 25.95
C TRP A 21 6.14 -3.24 25.24
N LEU A 22 5.78 -2.22 26.02
CA LEU A 22 5.51 -0.90 25.49
C LEU A 22 6.85 -0.27 25.06
N GLU A 23 6.85 0.43 23.94
CA GLU A 23 8.04 1.18 23.45
C GLU A 23 8.64 2.09 24.55
N ALA A 24 7.77 2.60 25.46
CA ALA A 24 8.19 3.37 26.63
C ALA A 24 9.05 2.57 27.64
N MET A 25 9.07 1.24 27.58
CA MET A 25 9.88 0.37 28.43
C MET A 25 11.23 -0.01 27.79
N MET A 26 11.45 0.36 26.54
CA MET A 26 12.74 0.15 25.91
C MET A 26 13.79 1.11 26.47
N PRO A 27 15.01 0.62 26.79
CA PRO A 27 16.08 1.49 27.24
C PRO A 27 16.36 2.58 26.18
N VAL A 28 16.49 3.81 26.64
CA VAL A 28 16.69 5.02 25.81
C VAL A 28 17.85 4.87 24.81
N SER A 29 18.84 4.01 25.12
CA SER A 29 19.94 3.68 24.21
C SER A 29 19.52 3.02 22.91
N ARG A 30 18.42 2.25 22.87
CA ARG A 30 17.87 1.67 21.64
C ARG A 30 17.04 2.69 20.83
N ALA A 31 16.32 3.58 21.51
CA ALA A 31 15.61 4.68 20.86
C ALA A 31 16.58 5.71 20.24
N SER A 32 17.77 5.89 20.82
CA SER A 32 18.80 6.77 20.26
C SER A 32 19.53 6.16 19.05
N ALA A 33 19.71 4.85 18.99
CA ALA A 33 20.35 4.18 17.85
C ALA A 33 19.48 4.19 16.58
N LEU A 34 18.14 4.31 16.74
CA LEU A 34 17.22 4.46 15.62
C LEU A 34 17.05 5.92 15.16
N LYS A 35 17.71 6.87 15.82
CA LYS A 35 17.50 8.32 15.63
C LYS A 35 18.27 8.92 14.45
N ASP A 36 19.23 8.22 13.87
CA ASP A 36 20.13 8.79 12.85
C ASP A 36 19.81 8.41 11.40
N GLU A 37 19.01 7.38 11.16
CA GLU A 37 18.55 7.08 9.81
C GLU A 37 17.06 7.40 9.64
N LYS A 38 16.76 8.49 8.98
CA LYS A 38 15.39 8.78 8.57
C LYS A 38 14.93 7.68 7.60
N PRO A 39 13.89 6.92 7.94
CA PRO A 39 13.42 5.86 7.06
C PRO A 39 12.93 6.44 5.74
N VAL A 40 13.31 5.81 4.64
CA VAL A 40 12.73 6.11 3.33
C VAL A 40 11.24 5.76 3.38
N ARG A 41 10.40 6.70 2.97
CA ARG A 41 8.96 6.51 2.82
C ARG A 41 8.60 6.60 1.36
N MET A 42 7.75 5.67 0.93
CA MET A 42 7.22 5.61 -0.43
C MET A 42 5.72 5.79 -0.39
N LEU A 43 5.17 6.52 -1.36
CA LEU A 43 3.73 6.66 -1.57
C LEU A 43 3.43 6.27 -3.00
N PHE A 44 2.51 5.34 -3.18
CA PHE A 44 1.95 4.97 -4.47
C PHE A 44 0.49 5.42 -4.50
N MET A 45 0.11 6.13 -5.55
CA MET A 45 -1.24 6.67 -5.70
C MET A 45 -1.76 6.29 -7.08
N MET A 46 -2.86 5.54 -7.09
CA MET A 46 -3.57 5.21 -8.33
C MET A 46 -4.72 6.18 -8.55
N VAL A 47 -4.85 6.66 -9.77
CA VAL A 47 -6.04 7.38 -10.24
C VAL A 47 -6.83 6.42 -11.11
N PRO A 48 -8.00 5.94 -10.64
CA PRO A 48 -8.82 5.01 -11.43
C PRO A 48 -9.39 5.71 -12.67
N ASN A 49 -9.78 4.91 -13.67
CA ASN A 49 -10.32 5.38 -14.96
C ASN A 49 -9.38 6.23 -15.82
N GLY A 50 -8.15 6.48 -15.36
CA GLY A 50 -7.13 7.18 -16.12
C GLY A 50 -7.21 8.71 -16.01
N ILE A 51 -6.49 9.39 -16.89
CA ILE A 51 -6.28 10.83 -16.90
C ILE A 51 -6.49 11.33 -18.33
N HIS A 52 -7.09 12.52 -18.51
CA HIS A 52 -7.17 13.17 -19.81
C HIS A 52 -5.76 13.63 -20.24
N MET A 53 -5.12 12.84 -21.08
CA MET A 53 -3.69 12.98 -21.41
C MET A 53 -3.35 14.32 -22.07
N ALA A 54 -4.27 14.94 -22.81
CA ALA A 54 -4.05 16.25 -23.44
C ALA A 54 -3.84 17.37 -22.40
N ASP A 55 -4.51 17.28 -21.24
CA ASP A 55 -4.40 18.25 -20.16
C ASP A 55 -3.32 17.86 -19.12
N TRP A 56 -2.77 16.66 -19.24
CA TRP A 56 -1.76 16.12 -18.35
C TRP A 56 -0.34 16.20 -18.93
N THR A 57 -0.21 15.95 -20.23
CA THR A 57 1.08 15.81 -20.87
C THR A 57 1.70 17.18 -21.18
N PRO A 58 2.92 17.48 -20.69
CA PRO A 58 3.64 18.68 -21.11
C PRO A 58 3.85 18.72 -22.61
N GLY A 59 3.77 19.90 -23.21
CA GLY A 59 3.98 20.08 -24.65
C GLY A 59 5.43 19.95 -25.09
N THR A 60 6.39 19.91 -24.15
CA THR A 60 7.84 19.81 -24.41
C THR A 60 8.48 18.80 -23.48
N GLU A 61 9.56 18.19 -23.95
CA GLU A 61 10.36 17.21 -23.20
C GLU A 61 11.57 17.88 -22.51
N GLY A 62 12.27 17.10 -21.67
CA GLY A 62 13.49 17.49 -20.99
C GLY A 62 13.24 18.24 -19.69
N THR A 63 14.19 19.06 -19.24
CA THR A 63 14.16 19.71 -17.92
C THR A 63 13.41 21.03 -17.90
N SER A 64 13.15 21.62 -19.07
CA SER A 64 12.54 22.95 -19.23
C SER A 64 11.06 22.90 -19.66
N PHE A 65 10.39 21.75 -19.45
CA PHE A 65 8.98 21.61 -19.80
C PHE A 65 8.08 22.59 -19.04
N GLU A 66 6.98 23.00 -19.66
CA GLU A 66 5.93 23.78 -19.00
C GLU A 66 4.87 22.83 -18.42
N LEU A 67 4.44 23.14 -17.18
CA LEU A 67 3.41 22.35 -16.55
C LEU A 67 2.04 22.66 -17.16
N PRO A 68 1.30 21.66 -17.65
CA PRO A 68 -0.08 21.83 -18.04
C PRO A 68 -0.95 22.29 -16.87
N ALA A 69 -2.13 22.84 -17.17
CA ALA A 69 -3.04 23.40 -16.16
C ALA A 69 -3.31 22.45 -15.00
N THR A 70 -3.53 21.17 -15.28
CA THR A 70 -3.77 20.12 -14.28
C THR A 70 -2.60 19.94 -13.30
N LEU A 71 -1.37 20.15 -13.74
CA LEU A 71 -0.17 19.97 -12.95
C LEU A 71 0.34 21.25 -12.29
N GLN A 72 -0.28 22.41 -12.54
CA GLN A 72 0.13 23.69 -11.96
C GLN A 72 0.14 23.68 -10.42
N VAL A 73 -0.73 22.93 -9.79
CA VAL A 73 -0.76 22.76 -8.33
C VAL A 73 0.55 22.18 -7.77
N LEU A 74 1.33 21.51 -8.61
CA LEU A 74 2.62 20.91 -8.28
C LEU A 74 3.82 21.79 -8.66
N ALA A 75 3.62 23.03 -9.13
CA ALA A 75 4.67 23.89 -9.64
C ALA A 75 5.85 24.09 -8.66
N LYS A 76 5.57 24.17 -7.36
CA LYS A 76 6.59 24.28 -6.30
C LYS A 76 7.50 23.04 -6.20
N HIS A 77 7.06 21.89 -6.71
CA HIS A 77 7.79 20.63 -6.69
C HIS A 77 8.47 20.30 -8.03
N ARG A 78 8.37 21.17 -9.04
CA ARG A 78 8.85 20.90 -10.39
C ARG A 78 10.27 20.35 -10.46
N LYS A 79 11.19 20.89 -9.64
CA LYS A 79 12.60 20.46 -9.59
C LYS A 79 12.80 19.04 -9.06
N SER A 80 11.80 18.48 -8.38
CA SER A 80 11.83 17.15 -7.78
C SER A 80 10.82 16.20 -8.43
N MET A 81 10.32 16.54 -9.62
CA MET A 81 9.27 15.82 -10.29
C MET A 81 9.74 15.35 -11.67
N ASN A 82 9.43 14.10 -12.01
CA ASN A 82 9.56 13.55 -13.36
C ASN A 82 8.15 13.18 -13.87
N ILE A 83 7.90 13.46 -15.13
CA ILE A 83 6.67 13.07 -15.82
C ILE A 83 7.05 12.08 -16.91
N PHE A 84 6.50 10.88 -16.84
CA PHE A 84 6.72 9.84 -17.84
C PHE A 84 5.43 9.65 -18.64
N THR A 85 5.56 9.64 -19.96
CA THR A 85 4.47 9.39 -20.90
C THR A 85 4.83 8.27 -21.85
N GLY A 86 3.84 7.70 -22.54
CA GLY A 86 4.09 6.64 -23.52
C GLY A 86 4.44 5.27 -22.91
N LEU A 87 4.38 5.12 -21.59
CA LEU A 87 4.57 3.83 -20.94
C LEU A 87 3.26 3.03 -20.94
N THR A 88 3.38 1.72 -20.99
CA THR A 88 2.25 0.79 -20.90
C THR A 88 2.59 -0.34 -19.93
N LEU A 89 1.57 -0.86 -19.29
CA LEU A 89 1.67 -2.01 -18.39
C LEU A 89 1.05 -3.23 -19.08
N ASP A 90 1.87 -4.19 -19.43
CA ASP A 90 1.42 -5.38 -20.16
C ASP A 90 0.42 -6.22 -19.37
N GLY A 91 0.63 -6.35 -18.05
CA GLY A 91 -0.30 -7.07 -17.16
C GLY A 91 -1.72 -6.49 -17.12
N ALA A 92 -1.92 -5.23 -17.53
CA ALA A 92 -3.25 -4.61 -17.62
C ALA A 92 -3.97 -4.89 -18.93
N ARG A 93 -3.29 -5.43 -19.96
CA ARG A 93 -3.90 -5.80 -21.24
C ARG A 93 -4.83 -7.00 -21.07
N ASP A 94 -5.75 -7.20 -22.00
CA ASP A 94 -6.74 -8.27 -21.89
C ASP A 94 -6.20 -9.68 -22.15
N HIS A 95 -5.12 -9.81 -22.92
CA HIS A 95 -4.51 -11.10 -23.29
C HIS A 95 -5.52 -12.18 -23.77
N GLY A 96 -6.68 -11.74 -24.25
CA GLY A 96 -7.76 -12.62 -24.69
C GLY A 96 -8.84 -12.88 -23.65
N ASP A 97 -8.72 -12.32 -22.45
CA ASP A 97 -9.73 -12.44 -21.38
C ASP A 97 -10.99 -11.58 -21.64
N GLY A 98 -10.92 -10.65 -22.62
CA GLY A 98 -12.01 -9.73 -22.93
C GLY A 98 -12.22 -8.65 -21.87
N PRO A 99 -13.46 -8.19 -21.61
CA PRO A 99 -13.76 -7.11 -20.68
C PRO A 99 -13.23 -7.36 -19.26
N GLY A 100 -12.92 -6.31 -18.51
CA GLY A 100 -12.40 -6.37 -17.13
C GLY A 100 -11.27 -5.37 -16.86
N ASP A 101 -11.32 -4.21 -17.51
CA ASP A 101 -10.24 -3.21 -17.51
C ASP A 101 -10.00 -2.61 -16.12
N HIS A 102 -11.08 -2.38 -15.34
CA HIS A 102 -10.94 -1.81 -13.99
C HIS A 102 -10.24 -2.78 -13.05
N ALA A 103 -10.62 -4.06 -13.07
CA ALA A 103 -10.00 -5.08 -12.25
C ALA A 103 -8.53 -5.29 -12.62
N ARG A 104 -8.25 -5.42 -13.95
CA ARG A 104 -6.86 -5.59 -14.43
C ARG A 104 -5.98 -4.39 -14.09
N SER A 105 -6.47 -3.17 -14.30
CA SER A 105 -5.68 -1.97 -14.00
C SER A 105 -5.33 -1.85 -12.52
N GLY A 106 -6.29 -2.09 -11.63
CA GLY A 106 -6.05 -2.08 -10.18
C GLY A 106 -5.07 -3.16 -9.75
N ALA A 107 -5.33 -4.40 -10.17
CA ALA A 107 -4.51 -5.56 -9.79
C ALA A 107 -3.07 -5.48 -10.32
N SER A 108 -2.87 -4.99 -11.53
CA SER A 108 -1.54 -4.93 -12.15
C SER A 108 -0.73 -3.69 -11.78
N PHE A 109 -1.34 -2.63 -11.26
CA PHE A 109 -0.69 -1.32 -11.05
C PHE A 109 0.63 -1.43 -10.27
N LEU A 110 0.66 -2.14 -9.15
CA LEU A 110 1.87 -2.31 -8.34
C LEU A 110 2.51 -3.70 -8.48
N THR A 111 1.83 -4.65 -9.10
CA THR A 111 2.32 -6.01 -9.25
C THR A 111 3.02 -6.26 -10.59
N GLY A 112 2.63 -5.52 -11.63
CA GLY A 112 3.07 -5.79 -13.00
C GLY A 112 2.49 -7.08 -13.59
N ALA A 113 1.80 -7.89 -12.80
CA ALA A 113 1.27 -9.19 -13.21
C ALA A 113 -0.10 -9.04 -13.90
N HIS A 114 -0.42 -9.99 -14.78
CA HIS A 114 -1.77 -10.17 -15.30
C HIS A 114 -2.60 -10.98 -14.31
N PRO A 115 -3.69 -10.43 -13.74
CA PRO A 115 -4.50 -11.14 -12.77
C PRO A 115 -5.29 -12.27 -13.44
N LYS A 116 -5.35 -13.43 -12.81
CA LYS A 116 -6.18 -14.55 -13.29
C LYS A 116 -7.64 -14.16 -13.31
N LYS A 117 -8.29 -14.29 -14.48
CA LYS A 117 -9.73 -14.05 -14.60
C LYS A 117 -10.51 -15.11 -13.84
N THR A 118 -11.09 -14.74 -12.72
CA THR A 118 -11.95 -15.55 -11.87
C THR A 118 -12.76 -14.65 -10.94
N ASP A 119 -13.98 -15.03 -10.63
CA ASP A 119 -14.80 -14.43 -9.58
C ASP A 119 -14.86 -15.28 -8.31
N GLY A 120 -14.18 -16.42 -8.33
CA GLY A 120 -14.08 -17.38 -7.23
C GLY A 120 -12.98 -17.04 -6.22
N ALA A 121 -12.67 -18.06 -5.39
CA ALA A 121 -11.64 -17.97 -4.35
C ALA A 121 -10.21 -18.24 -4.88
N ASP A 122 -10.09 -18.69 -6.11
CA ASP A 122 -8.83 -19.09 -6.75
C ASP A 122 -8.13 -17.90 -7.44
N ILE A 123 -8.23 -16.72 -6.80
CA ILE A 123 -7.55 -15.50 -7.26
C ILE A 123 -6.05 -15.72 -7.34
N LYS A 124 -5.44 -15.14 -8.39
CA LYS A 124 -4.00 -15.17 -8.58
C LYS A 124 -3.53 -13.88 -9.26
N ASN A 125 -2.51 -13.27 -8.66
CA ASN A 125 -1.88 -12.03 -9.13
C ASN A 125 -0.36 -12.13 -8.92
N GLY A 126 0.34 -11.03 -8.65
CA GLY A 126 1.73 -10.96 -8.24
C GLY A 126 1.89 -10.30 -6.87
N ILE A 127 3.07 -10.39 -6.29
CA ILE A 127 3.45 -9.54 -5.15
C ILE A 127 3.59 -8.10 -5.64
N SER A 128 3.06 -7.14 -4.90
CA SER A 128 3.19 -5.72 -5.25
C SER A 128 4.52 -5.12 -4.79
N ILE A 129 5.01 -4.12 -5.52
CA ILE A 129 6.32 -3.51 -5.26
C ILE A 129 6.40 -2.82 -3.89
N ASP A 130 5.29 -2.26 -3.39
CA ASP A 130 5.18 -1.70 -2.05
C ASP A 130 5.40 -2.78 -0.98
N GLN A 131 4.91 -4.00 -1.20
CA GLN A 131 5.09 -5.12 -0.28
C GLN A 131 6.52 -5.71 -0.36
N VAL A 132 7.14 -5.68 -1.52
CA VAL A 132 8.58 -5.99 -1.64
C VAL A 132 9.40 -4.97 -0.86
N ALA A 133 9.09 -3.68 -0.99
CA ALA A 133 9.74 -2.62 -0.23
C ALA A 133 9.49 -2.77 1.29
N ALA A 134 8.27 -3.11 1.70
CA ALA A 134 7.91 -3.34 3.10
C ALA A 134 8.71 -4.49 3.74
N GLN A 135 9.00 -5.55 3.01
CA GLN A 135 9.88 -6.64 3.49
C GLN A 135 11.29 -6.15 3.80
N GLY A 136 11.83 -5.24 3.00
CA GLY A 136 13.19 -4.71 3.19
C GLY A 136 13.28 -3.55 4.19
N LEU A 137 12.28 -2.70 4.25
CA LEU A 137 12.31 -1.43 4.98
C LEU A 137 11.38 -1.39 6.20
N GLY A 138 10.39 -2.27 6.26
CA GLY A 138 9.30 -2.21 7.23
C GLY A 138 9.74 -2.34 8.69
N HIS A 139 10.90 -2.93 8.96
CA HIS A 139 11.48 -3.03 10.31
C HIS A 139 11.96 -1.67 10.87
N LYS A 140 12.06 -0.64 10.03
CA LYS A 140 12.52 0.71 10.41
C LYS A 140 11.37 1.61 10.89
N THR A 141 10.13 1.17 10.78
CA THR A 141 8.94 1.95 11.13
C THR A 141 7.95 1.11 11.93
N ARG A 142 7.02 1.77 12.64
CA ARG A 142 5.98 1.08 13.41
C ARG A 142 5.06 0.22 12.53
N PHE A 143 4.72 0.74 11.35
CA PHE A 143 3.96 0.02 10.34
C PHE A 143 4.84 -0.19 9.11
N ALA A 144 4.91 -1.42 8.64
CA ALA A 144 5.68 -1.76 7.45
C ALA A 144 5.07 -1.15 6.18
N SER A 145 3.75 -1.15 6.09
CA SER A 145 2.95 -0.52 5.03
C SER A 145 1.60 -0.06 5.57
N LEU A 146 0.94 0.82 4.83
CA LEU A 146 -0.40 1.31 5.11
C LEU A 146 -1.17 1.38 3.79
N GLU A 147 -2.21 0.61 3.68
CA GLU A 147 -3.09 0.57 2.52
C GLU A 147 -4.30 1.47 2.81
N LEU A 148 -4.36 2.62 2.14
CA LEU A 148 -5.42 3.60 2.33
C LEU A 148 -6.40 3.55 1.17
N GLY A 149 -7.70 3.54 1.48
CA GLY A 149 -8.80 3.59 0.51
C GLY A 149 -9.79 4.68 0.83
N MET A 150 -10.46 5.19 -0.21
CA MET A 150 -11.52 6.19 -0.10
C MET A 150 -12.91 5.54 -0.07
N GLU A 151 -13.02 4.29 -0.51
CA GLU A 151 -14.28 3.56 -0.66
C GLU A 151 -14.22 2.22 0.06
N GLY A 152 -15.40 1.67 0.39
CA GLY A 152 -15.53 0.31 0.91
C GLY A 152 -15.05 -0.72 -0.08
N SER A 153 -14.23 -1.66 0.39
CA SER A 153 -13.68 -2.70 -0.45
C SER A 153 -14.43 -4.01 -0.25
N SER A 154 -14.96 -4.60 -1.31
CA SER A 154 -15.40 -5.99 -1.32
C SER A 154 -14.22 -6.90 -1.62
N GLN A 155 -14.10 -8.00 -0.88
CA GLN A 155 -13.01 -8.97 -1.05
C GLN A 155 -13.45 -10.21 -1.84
N SER A 156 -14.72 -10.32 -2.18
CA SER A 156 -15.28 -11.48 -2.89
C SER A 156 -16.42 -11.07 -3.81
N GLY A 157 -16.77 -11.95 -4.73
CA GLY A 157 -17.81 -11.75 -5.74
C GLY A 157 -17.26 -11.13 -7.02
N ASN A 158 -18.13 -11.00 -8.02
CA ASN A 158 -17.82 -10.45 -9.34
C ASN A 158 -18.02 -8.94 -9.35
N CYS A 159 -16.95 -8.17 -9.50
CA CYS A 159 -16.99 -6.71 -9.57
C CYS A 159 -16.71 -6.15 -10.97
N ASP A 160 -16.12 -6.94 -11.87
CA ASP A 160 -15.80 -6.47 -13.21
C ASP A 160 -15.69 -7.66 -14.19
N SER A 161 -16.76 -7.90 -14.95
CA SER A 161 -16.76 -8.80 -16.11
C SER A 161 -16.15 -10.19 -15.87
N GLY A 162 -16.39 -10.80 -14.71
CA GLY A 162 -15.87 -12.11 -14.31
C GLY A 162 -14.55 -12.04 -13.55
N TYR A 163 -14.10 -10.85 -13.17
CA TYR A 163 -13.00 -10.67 -12.21
C TYR A 163 -13.52 -10.46 -10.79
N SER A 164 -12.86 -11.08 -9.83
CA SER A 164 -13.14 -10.93 -8.40
C SER A 164 -13.01 -9.48 -7.94
N CYS A 165 -13.88 -9.09 -7.02
CA CYS A 165 -13.81 -7.80 -6.34
C CYS A 165 -12.44 -7.57 -5.65
N ALA A 166 -11.75 -8.63 -5.25
CA ALA A 166 -10.41 -8.53 -4.69
C ALA A 166 -9.42 -7.80 -5.61
N TYR A 167 -9.56 -7.93 -6.93
CA TYR A 167 -8.69 -7.26 -7.89
C TYR A 167 -8.98 -5.76 -8.02
N SER A 168 -10.26 -5.38 -8.01
CA SER A 168 -10.68 -3.98 -8.12
C SER A 168 -10.47 -3.20 -6.81
N SER A 169 -10.53 -3.90 -5.67
CA SER A 169 -10.55 -3.28 -4.35
C SER A 169 -9.18 -3.19 -3.68
N ASN A 170 -8.16 -3.87 -4.21
CA ASN A 170 -6.85 -3.94 -3.56
C ASN A 170 -5.72 -3.63 -4.54
N LEU A 171 -4.89 -2.66 -4.19
CA LEU A 171 -3.66 -2.34 -4.93
C LEU A 171 -2.45 -3.13 -4.41
N ALA A 172 -2.42 -3.36 -3.10
CA ALA A 172 -1.33 -4.04 -2.42
C ALA A 172 -1.57 -5.55 -2.31
N TRP A 173 -0.56 -6.35 -2.62
CA TRP A 173 -0.60 -7.81 -2.61
C TRP A 173 0.65 -8.37 -1.93
N ARG A 174 0.47 -9.06 -0.82
CA ARG A 174 1.56 -9.66 -0.05
C ARG A 174 2.21 -10.83 -0.79
N ASN A 175 1.44 -11.55 -1.57
CA ASN A 175 1.85 -12.64 -2.46
C ASN A 175 0.79 -12.83 -3.56
N GLU A 176 0.93 -13.87 -4.37
CA GLU A 176 0.05 -14.12 -5.53
C GLU A 176 -1.44 -14.27 -5.19
N SER A 177 -1.80 -14.64 -3.96
CA SER A 177 -3.19 -14.92 -3.55
C SER A 177 -3.64 -14.16 -2.30
N SER A 178 -2.84 -13.22 -1.81
CA SER A 178 -3.13 -12.50 -0.56
C SER A 178 -3.17 -10.99 -0.78
N PRO A 179 -4.31 -10.46 -1.24
CA PRO A 179 -4.52 -9.03 -1.29
C PRO A 179 -4.53 -8.43 0.12
N LEU A 180 -4.14 -7.17 0.23
CA LEU A 180 -4.21 -6.40 1.46
C LEU A 180 -5.36 -5.41 1.38
N PRO A 181 -6.42 -5.60 2.18
CA PRO A 181 -7.55 -4.68 2.19
C PRO A 181 -7.15 -3.28 2.61
N SER A 182 -7.74 -2.28 1.96
CA SER A 182 -7.53 -0.90 2.33
C SER A 182 -8.19 -0.56 3.67
N LEU A 183 -7.50 0.26 4.44
CA LEU A 183 -8.03 0.87 5.66
C LEU A 183 -8.94 2.03 5.28
N MET A 184 -10.19 1.95 5.71
CA MET A 184 -11.18 3.01 5.52
C MET A 184 -11.10 4.03 6.65
N ASN A 185 -11.32 5.30 6.30
CA ASN A 185 -11.50 6.40 7.26
C ASN A 185 -10.29 6.80 8.10
N GLY A 186 -9.07 6.45 7.72
CA GLY A 186 -7.86 7.05 8.31
C GLY A 186 -7.71 6.98 9.83
N VAL A 187 -8.58 6.24 10.54
CA VAL A 187 -8.49 6.05 11.99
C VAL A 187 -7.51 4.93 12.25
N ILE A 188 -6.23 5.28 12.22
CA ILE A 188 -5.21 4.46 12.84
C ILE A 188 -5.31 4.75 14.32
N SER A 189 -6.04 3.91 15.05
CA SER A 189 -5.96 3.93 16.52
C SER A 189 -4.55 3.57 16.92
N ALA A 190 -3.85 4.53 17.49
CA ALA A 190 -2.50 4.38 18.00
C ALA A 190 -2.48 3.56 19.29
#